data_c9eef147d531fe11e4abbfbe3feb22ba
#
_entry.id   c9eef147d531fe11e4abbfbe3feb22ba
#
_cell.length_a   1.000
_cell.length_b   1.000
_cell.length_c   1.000
_cell.angle_alpha   90.00
_cell.angle_beta   90.00
_cell.angle_gamma   90.00
#
_symmetry.space_group_name_H-M   'P 1'
#
loop_
_entity.id
_entity.type
_entity.pdbx_description
1 polymer ?
#
loop_
_entity_poly.entity_id
_entity_poly.type
_entity_poly.pdbx_seq_one_letter_code
_entity_poly.pdbx_strand_id
1 'polypeptide(L)'
;MSARMPYCVYIMCGITGYIGQKEATEIILEGLHALEYRGYDSAGIAVFKDGSFSVAKAAGRVAVLEERLAAQNFFAGAHVGIGHTRWATHGVPSDINAHPHGNERIQLVHNGIIENYAPLRKLLLEKGYTFTSETDTEVAAKLIDLRYRECGDHLSALSAVMREMVGSYAMAVLFADAPDRLYALKNAVPLIVGVGEGENFIASDIAAVLRHTKNYYPLGDLQMAVVTAHSIEIMDIDKRPLHPEMMTADWSVEAAERGGYPHFMIKEINEEPAAVEKTLHPRIAGMLPDFEGEHLSDERLRRAKSVTFVACGTAMHAGLVGKAAIERLCRIPVKVEIASEFRYNDPILTPDDLVIIISQSGETADSLAALRLAKSRGAYTLGIVNVIGSSIAREADNVIYTWAGPEISVASTKAYTVQISLIFLLSIRMALLCGRLNEAEARAYTEKLYCDMPRVIEEALKTEDAIKAAAADFANYEDLFFIGRGIDYFLSMEGSLKLKEISYIHSEAYAAGELKHGTISLITDKMPVIALATDEALYEKMISNIREVKARGAKVLLITRRDAEHAVDEAERVLYIPDCDPLFAAIPLATVLQLLAYHVAAARGCDIDKPRNLAKSVTVE
;
A
#
# COMPACT_ATOMS: atom_id res chain seq x y z
N MET A 1 -9.99 -31.85 16.37
CA MET A 1 -10.65 -31.19 15.23
C MET A 1 -9.89 -29.89 15.01
N SER A 2 -8.95 -29.90 14.07
CA SER A 2 -8.15 -28.71 13.70
C SER A 2 -9.08 -27.80 12.88
N ALA A 3 -9.47 -26.66 13.43
CA ALA A 3 -10.12 -25.62 12.67
C ALA A 3 -9.08 -25.07 11.68
N ARG A 4 -9.18 -25.43 10.41
CA ARG A 4 -8.48 -24.76 9.32
C ARG A 4 -9.01 -23.34 9.30
N MET A 5 -8.18 -22.35 9.68
CA MET A 5 -8.47 -20.95 9.39
C MET A 5 -8.54 -20.80 7.87
N PRO A 6 -9.53 -20.08 7.33
CA PRO A 6 -9.59 -19.83 5.91
C PRO A 6 -8.40 -18.95 5.52
N TYR A 7 -7.66 -19.39 4.52
CA TYR A 7 -6.60 -18.60 3.89
C TYR A 7 -7.25 -17.38 3.24
N CYS A 8 -6.88 -16.18 3.70
CA CYS A 8 -7.37 -14.94 3.12
C CYS A 8 -6.43 -14.54 1.98
N VAL A 9 -6.84 -14.78 0.76
CA VAL A 9 -6.13 -14.37 -0.46
C VAL A 9 -6.72 -13.04 -0.94
N TYR A 10 -5.89 -12.05 -1.21
CA TYR A 10 -6.33 -10.72 -1.65
C TYR A 10 -5.74 -10.35 -3.01
N ILE A 11 -6.49 -9.65 -3.84
CA ILE A 11 -6.17 -9.34 -5.24
C ILE A 11 -6.04 -7.84 -5.47
N MET A 12 -5.10 -7.47 -6.36
CA MET A 12 -4.81 -6.10 -6.77
C MET A 12 -5.60 -5.70 -8.02
N CYS A 13 -6.91 -5.82 -7.97
CA CYS A 13 -7.82 -5.42 -9.04
C CYS A 13 -8.64 -4.21 -8.61
N GLY A 14 -9.19 -3.47 -9.57
CA GLY A 14 -10.06 -2.33 -9.35
C GLY A 14 -11.50 -2.63 -9.77
N ILE A 15 -12.46 -2.46 -8.86
CA ILE A 15 -13.89 -2.51 -9.15
C ILE A 15 -14.45 -1.10 -9.13
N THR A 16 -15.27 -0.77 -10.12
CA THR A 16 -16.15 0.39 -10.12
C THR A 16 -17.53 -0.02 -10.63
N GLY A 17 -18.58 0.49 -10.01
CA GLY A 17 -19.96 0.31 -10.42
C GLY A 17 -20.71 1.61 -10.23
N TYR A 18 -21.64 1.90 -11.11
CA TYR A 18 -22.46 3.11 -11.12
C TYR A 18 -23.91 2.80 -11.39
N ILE A 19 -24.78 3.49 -10.68
CA ILE A 19 -26.21 3.54 -10.96
C ILE A 19 -26.72 4.96 -10.66
N GLY A 20 -27.35 5.60 -11.65
CA GLY A 20 -27.84 6.97 -11.51
C GLY A 20 -28.48 7.50 -12.78
N GLN A 21 -28.46 8.84 -12.95
CA GLN A 21 -29.05 9.51 -14.10
C GLN A 21 -28.02 9.91 -15.18
N LYS A 22 -26.71 9.88 -14.84
CA LYS A 22 -25.63 10.25 -15.74
C LYS A 22 -25.23 9.08 -16.64
N GLU A 23 -24.35 9.33 -17.58
CA GLU A 23 -23.76 8.34 -18.46
C GLU A 23 -22.86 7.35 -17.68
N ALA A 24 -23.31 6.12 -17.52
CA ALA A 24 -22.60 5.13 -16.71
C ALA A 24 -21.21 4.80 -17.28
N THR A 25 -21.07 4.77 -18.60
CA THR A 25 -19.79 4.43 -19.26
C THR A 25 -18.69 5.43 -18.90
N GLU A 26 -18.99 6.73 -18.95
CA GLU A 26 -18.01 7.80 -18.62
C GLU A 26 -17.59 7.71 -17.16
N ILE A 27 -18.55 7.61 -16.25
CA ILE A 27 -18.28 7.54 -14.80
C ILE A 27 -17.46 6.29 -14.45
N ILE A 28 -17.78 5.16 -15.05
CA ILE A 28 -17.04 3.92 -14.80
C ILE A 28 -15.62 4.04 -15.36
N LEU A 29 -15.40 4.61 -16.54
CA LEU A 29 -14.07 4.83 -17.10
C LEU A 29 -13.23 5.77 -16.22
N GLU A 30 -13.80 6.87 -15.72
CA GLU A 30 -13.14 7.74 -14.75
C GLU A 30 -12.69 6.97 -13.50
N GLY A 31 -13.57 6.13 -12.95
CA GLY A 31 -13.26 5.27 -11.82
C GLY A 31 -12.17 4.24 -12.13
N LEU A 32 -12.20 3.61 -13.32
CA LEU A 32 -11.16 2.67 -13.74
C LEU A 32 -9.79 3.35 -13.92
N HIS A 33 -9.74 4.57 -14.47
CA HIS A 33 -8.50 5.35 -14.54
C HIS A 33 -7.94 5.66 -13.15
N ALA A 34 -8.81 6.05 -12.21
CA ALA A 34 -8.43 6.29 -10.84
C ALA A 34 -7.93 5.02 -10.13
N LEU A 35 -8.35 3.82 -10.55
CA LEU A 35 -7.94 2.53 -10.00
C LEU A 35 -6.81 1.83 -10.78
N GLU A 36 -6.34 2.39 -11.89
CA GLU A 36 -5.34 1.73 -12.74
C GLU A 36 -4.01 1.44 -12.01
N TYR A 37 -3.69 2.17 -10.93
CA TYR A 37 -2.56 1.88 -10.05
C TYR A 37 -2.68 0.55 -9.29
N ARG A 38 -3.90 -0.02 -9.23
CA ARG A 38 -4.18 -1.32 -8.59
C ARG A 38 -4.07 -2.49 -9.56
N GLY A 39 -4.27 -2.29 -10.87
CA GLY A 39 -4.18 -3.34 -11.88
C GLY A 39 -4.27 -2.75 -13.29
N TYR A 40 -3.47 -3.25 -14.21
CA TYR A 40 -3.35 -2.71 -15.58
C TYR A 40 -3.11 -3.78 -16.63
N ASP A 41 -3.28 -5.07 -16.31
CA ASP A 41 -3.05 -6.18 -17.24
C ASP A 41 -4.19 -6.33 -18.25
N SER A 42 -5.40 -6.01 -17.82
CA SER A 42 -6.57 -5.91 -18.67
C SER A 42 -7.65 -5.07 -18.00
N ALA A 43 -8.56 -4.52 -18.81
CA ALA A 43 -9.70 -3.75 -18.35
C ALA A 43 -10.98 -4.17 -19.09
N GLY A 44 -12.14 -3.89 -18.48
CA GLY A 44 -13.40 -4.08 -19.17
C GLY A 44 -14.59 -3.51 -18.42
N ILE A 45 -15.69 -3.39 -19.13
CA ILE A 45 -16.94 -2.77 -18.69
C ILE A 45 -18.13 -3.61 -19.16
N ALA A 46 -19.17 -3.66 -18.33
CA ALA A 46 -20.50 -4.07 -18.73
C ALA A 46 -21.51 -3.00 -18.35
N VAL A 47 -22.36 -2.59 -19.27
CA VAL A 47 -23.49 -1.71 -19.03
C VAL A 47 -24.78 -2.38 -19.47
N PHE A 48 -25.89 -2.02 -18.82
CA PHE A 48 -27.22 -2.50 -19.22
C PHE A 48 -28.00 -1.39 -19.87
N LYS A 49 -28.50 -1.65 -21.09
CA LYS A 49 -29.27 -0.70 -21.87
C LYS A 49 -30.24 -1.44 -22.84
N ASP A 50 -31.41 -0.89 -23.07
CA ASP A 50 -32.39 -1.40 -24.05
C ASP A 50 -32.69 -2.90 -23.87
N GLY A 51 -32.73 -3.37 -22.61
CA GLY A 51 -33.07 -4.76 -22.29
C GLY A 51 -31.93 -5.76 -22.42
N SER A 52 -30.69 -5.33 -22.67
CA SER A 52 -29.53 -6.20 -22.82
C SER A 52 -28.24 -5.63 -22.25
N PHE A 53 -27.26 -6.49 -21.98
CA PHE A 53 -25.91 -6.10 -21.61
C PHE A 53 -25.07 -5.78 -22.85
N SER A 54 -24.32 -4.68 -22.78
CA SER A 54 -23.20 -4.39 -23.67
C SER A 54 -21.90 -4.59 -22.87
N VAL A 55 -20.99 -5.42 -23.40
CA VAL A 55 -19.73 -5.77 -22.72
C VAL A 55 -18.55 -5.48 -23.64
N ALA A 56 -17.56 -4.75 -23.13
CA ALA A 56 -16.28 -4.55 -23.79
C ALA A 56 -15.14 -4.94 -22.87
N LYS A 57 -14.12 -5.59 -23.42
CA LYS A 57 -12.93 -6.07 -22.71
C LYS A 57 -11.68 -5.79 -23.53
N ALA A 58 -10.57 -5.47 -22.88
CA ALA A 58 -9.29 -5.25 -23.53
C ALA A 58 -8.13 -5.76 -22.66
N ALA A 59 -7.21 -6.49 -23.25
CA ALA A 59 -5.90 -6.71 -22.66
C ALA A 59 -5.11 -5.40 -22.68
N GLY A 60 -4.42 -5.06 -21.59
CA GLY A 60 -3.66 -3.83 -21.42
C GLY A 60 -4.39 -2.78 -20.58
N ARG A 61 -3.91 -1.55 -20.65
CA ARG A 61 -4.37 -0.41 -19.84
C ARG A 61 -5.79 0.07 -20.23
N VAL A 62 -6.41 0.85 -19.34
CA VAL A 62 -7.75 1.42 -19.55
C VAL A 62 -7.86 2.22 -20.85
N ALA A 63 -6.79 2.90 -21.27
CA ALA A 63 -6.77 3.61 -22.57
C ALA A 63 -7.06 2.70 -23.77
N VAL A 64 -6.63 1.42 -23.76
CA VAL A 64 -6.94 0.46 -24.83
C VAL A 64 -8.43 0.10 -24.84
N LEU A 65 -9.05 0.03 -23.65
CA LEU A 65 -10.50 -0.15 -23.54
C LEU A 65 -11.25 1.06 -24.07
N GLU A 66 -10.80 2.29 -23.76
CA GLU A 66 -11.41 3.52 -24.27
C GLU A 66 -11.38 3.61 -25.80
N GLU A 67 -10.25 3.27 -26.43
CA GLU A 67 -10.14 3.23 -27.88
C GLU A 67 -11.17 2.26 -28.51
N ARG A 68 -11.39 1.10 -27.86
CA ARG A 68 -12.42 0.14 -28.31
C ARG A 68 -13.84 0.68 -28.14
N LEU A 69 -14.11 1.36 -27.03
CA LEU A 69 -15.44 1.93 -26.76
C LEU A 69 -15.76 3.09 -27.71
N ALA A 70 -14.77 3.94 -28.02
CA ALA A 70 -14.92 5.05 -28.96
C ALA A 70 -15.31 4.56 -30.37
N ALA A 71 -14.91 3.34 -30.75
CA ALA A 71 -15.29 2.73 -32.01
C ALA A 71 -16.70 2.09 -32.01
N GLN A 72 -17.40 2.04 -30.86
CA GLN A 72 -18.64 1.33 -30.64
C GLN A 72 -19.69 2.21 -29.97
N ASN A 73 -20.74 2.61 -30.69
CA ASN A 73 -21.84 3.43 -30.16
C ASN A 73 -22.80 2.70 -29.18
N PHE A 74 -22.55 1.44 -28.84
CA PHE A 74 -23.46 0.62 -28.04
C PHE A 74 -23.50 0.98 -26.54
N PHE A 75 -22.52 1.75 -26.06
CA PHE A 75 -22.33 2.06 -24.64
C PHE A 75 -22.94 3.38 -24.22
N ALA A 76 -23.25 4.28 -25.15
CA ALA A 76 -23.85 5.58 -24.86
C ALA A 76 -25.33 5.47 -24.42
N GLY A 77 -25.73 6.25 -23.41
CA GLY A 77 -27.09 6.30 -22.87
C GLY A 77 -27.40 5.19 -21.86
N ALA A 78 -26.40 4.52 -21.32
CA ALA A 78 -26.57 3.60 -20.19
C ALA A 78 -26.53 4.34 -18.86
N HIS A 79 -27.35 3.93 -17.90
CA HIS A 79 -27.47 4.53 -16.57
C HIS A 79 -27.04 3.59 -15.44
N VAL A 80 -26.67 2.38 -15.76
CA VAL A 80 -26.17 1.36 -14.84
C VAL A 80 -25.07 0.55 -15.49
N GLY A 81 -24.02 0.27 -14.73
CA GLY A 81 -22.91 -0.55 -15.23
C GLY A 81 -21.90 -0.91 -14.13
N ILE A 82 -20.99 -1.80 -14.51
CA ILE A 82 -19.84 -2.24 -13.72
C ILE A 82 -18.59 -2.28 -14.57
N GLY A 83 -17.45 -1.97 -13.99
CA GLY A 83 -16.16 -1.97 -14.65
C GLY A 83 -15.07 -2.56 -13.76
N HIS A 84 -13.97 -2.96 -14.40
CA HIS A 84 -12.89 -3.65 -13.73
C HIS A 84 -11.53 -3.36 -14.39
N THR A 85 -10.50 -3.15 -13.56
CA THR A 85 -9.09 -3.25 -13.94
C THR A 85 -8.48 -4.48 -13.28
N ARG A 86 -7.86 -5.34 -14.08
CA ARG A 86 -7.41 -6.66 -13.64
C ARG A 86 -5.90 -6.71 -13.46
N TRP A 87 -5.49 -7.34 -12.38
CA TRP A 87 -4.17 -7.94 -12.18
C TRP A 87 -4.35 -9.47 -12.26
N ALA A 88 -3.66 -10.11 -13.20
CA ALA A 88 -3.90 -11.52 -13.51
C ALA A 88 -3.37 -12.44 -12.41
N THR A 89 -4.25 -13.27 -11.84
CA THR A 89 -3.92 -14.34 -10.88
C THR A 89 -4.23 -15.72 -11.47
N HIS A 90 -5.40 -15.88 -12.11
CA HIS A 90 -5.84 -17.08 -12.81
C HIS A 90 -6.06 -16.77 -14.27
N GLY A 91 -5.32 -17.44 -15.17
CA GLY A 91 -5.33 -17.21 -16.62
C GLY A 91 -4.51 -15.99 -17.05
N VAL A 92 -3.79 -16.13 -18.16
CA VAL A 92 -2.94 -15.07 -18.72
C VAL A 92 -3.72 -13.80 -19.06
N PRO A 93 -3.08 -12.59 -19.05
CA PRO A 93 -3.72 -11.39 -19.54
C PRO A 93 -4.18 -11.54 -21.00
N SER A 94 -5.49 -11.46 -21.21
CA SER A 94 -6.14 -11.56 -22.51
C SER A 94 -7.53 -10.95 -22.47
N ASP A 95 -8.11 -10.63 -23.63
CA ASP A 95 -9.50 -10.14 -23.72
C ASP A 95 -10.50 -11.16 -23.15
N ILE A 96 -10.25 -12.46 -23.32
CA ILE A 96 -11.13 -13.53 -22.84
C ILE A 96 -11.12 -13.59 -21.31
N ASN A 97 -9.94 -13.49 -20.71
CA ASN A 97 -9.76 -13.57 -19.25
C ASN A 97 -10.00 -12.24 -18.53
N ALA A 98 -10.18 -11.11 -19.27
CA ALA A 98 -10.57 -9.84 -18.69
C ALA A 98 -12.00 -9.90 -18.12
N HIS A 99 -12.27 -9.13 -17.07
CA HIS A 99 -13.63 -8.95 -16.55
C HIS A 99 -14.36 -7.85 -17.33
N PRO A 100 -15.71 -7.86 -17.32
CA PRO A 100 -16.67 -8.73 -16.61
C PRO A 100 -16.78 -10.14 -17.17
N HIS A 101 -17.30 -11.07 -16.36
CA HIS A 101 -17.75 -12.40 -16.78
C HIS A 101 -19.25 -12.57 -16.53
N GLY A 102 -19.93 -13.31 -17.40
CA GLY A 102 -21.36 -13.53 -17.26
C GLY A 102 -22.00 -14.14 -18.49
N ASN A 103 -23.29 -13.90 -18.62
CA ASN A 103 -24.14 -14.28 -19.74
C ASN A 103 -25.21 -13.20 -20.01
N GLU A 104 -26.24 -13.51 -20.76
CA GLU A 104 -27.34 -12.59 -21.02
C GLU A 104 -28.19 -12.21 -19.78
N ARG A 105 -28.10 -12.96 -18.68
CA ARG A 105 -28.85 -12.71 -17.44
C ARG A 105 -28.06 -12.00 -16.36
N ILE A 106 -26.76 -12.25 -16.30
CA ILE A 106 -25.91 -11.80 -15.21
C ILE A 106 -24.57 -11.33 -15.75
N GLN A 107 -24.07 -10.19 -15.24
CA GLN A 107 -22.70 -9.75 -15.44
C GLN A 107 -22.04 -9.50 -14.07
N LEU A 108 -20.78 -9.87 -13.94
CA LEU A 108 -20.03 -9.88 -12.68
C LEU A 108 -18.60 -9.38 -12.90
N VAL A 109 -18.15 -8.51 -12.00
CA VAL A 109 -16.73 -8.19 -11.81
C VAL A 109 -16.30 -8.65 -10.41
N HIS A 110 -15.04 -9.08 -10.28
CA HIS A 110 -14.55 -9.73 -9.08
C HIS A 110 -13.10 -9.34 -8.80
N ASN A 111 -12.85 -8.95 -7.56
CA ASN A 111 -11.54 -8.90 -6.93
C ASN A 111 -11.48 -10.04 -5.93
N GLY A 112 -10.45 -10.85 -5.96
CA GLY A 112 -10.33 -11.95 -5.01
C GLY A 112 -9.81 -13.24 -5.67
N ILE A 113 -9.78 -14.31 -4.88
CA ILE A 113 -9.56 -15.69 -5.36
C ILE A 113 -10.59 -16.60 -4.72
N ILE A 114 -11.23 -17.39 -5.56
CA ILE A 114 -12.13 -18.45 -5.13
C ILE A 114 -11.32 -19.75 -5.06
N GLU A 115 -10.83 -20.10 -3.88
CA GLU A 115 -9.93 -21.23 -3.66
C GLU A 115 -10.52 -22.57 -4.09
N ASN A 116 -11.82 -22.73 -3.88
CA ASN A 116 -12.54 -23.94 -4.27
C ASN A 116 -13.17 -23.87 -5.68
N TYR A 117 -12.62 -23.03 -6.58
CA TYR A 117 -13.16 -22.90 -7.94
C TYR A 117 -13.13 -24.21 -8.73
N ALA A 118 -12.13 -25.07 -8.53
CA ALA A 118 -12.00 -26.31 -9.28
C ALA A 118 -13.16 -27.32 -9.02
N PRO A 119 -13.53 -27.65 -7.76
CA PRO A 119 -14.74 -28.44 -7.50
C PRO A 119 -16.02 -27.75 -7.93
N LEU A 120 -16.15 -26.43 -7.79
CA LEU A 120 -17.32 -25.68 -8.27
C LEU A 120 -17.44 -25.72 -9.80
N ARG A 121 -16.32 -25.58 -10.52
CA ARG A 121 -16.26 -25.72 -11.97
C ARG A 121 -16.72 -27.11 -12.43
N LYS A 122 -16.28 -28.16 -11.72
CA LYS A 122 -16.71 -29.53 -12.00
C LYS A 122 -18.23 -29.70 -11.83
N LEU A 123 -18.78 -29.22 -10.73
CA LEU A 123 -20.23 -29.20 -10.48
C LEU A 123 -21.00 -28.51 -11.62
N LEU A 124 -20.52 -27.34 -12.06
CA LEU A 124 -21.17 -26.57 -13.13
C LEU A 124 -21.10 -27.28 -14.49
N LEU A 125 -19.98 -27.97 -14.79
CA LEU A 125 -19.87 -28.82 -16.00
C LEU A 125 -20.89 -29.96 -15.97
N GLU A 126 -21.07 -30.61 -14.82
CA GLU A 126 -22.10 -31.68 -14.63
C GLU A 126 -23.53 -31.13 -14.78
N LYS A 127 -23.74 -29.83 -14.50
CA LYS A 127 -25.02 -29.13 -14.74
C LYS A 127 -25.19 -28.58 -16.17
N GLY A 128 -24.23 -28.86 -17.06
CA GLY A 128 -24.30 -28.47 -18.48
C GLY A 128 -23.77 -27.07 -18.80
N TYR A 129 -23.08 -26.40 -17.88
CA TYR A 129 -22.41 -25.14 -18.17
C TYR A 129 -21.12 -25.39 -18.96
N THR A 130 -20.79 -24.46 -19.85
CA THR A 130 -19.53 -24.44 -20.62
C THR A 130 -18.68 -23.25 -20.14
N PHE A 131 -17.38 -23.29 -20.29
CA PHE A 131 -16.46 -22.24 -19.86
C PHE A 131 -15.66 -21.74 -21.07
N THR A 132 -15.46 -20.43 -21.12
CA THR A 132 -14.70 -19.75 -22.19
C THR A 132 -13.38 -19.20 -21.67
N SER A 133 -13.30 -18.87 -20.38
CA SER A 133 -12.11 -18.32 -19.74
C SER A 133 -11.46 -19.33 -18.78
N GLU A 134 -10.27 -18.98 -18.34
CA GLU A 134 -9.50 -19.75 -17.34
C GLU A 134 -9.70 -19.19 -15.92
N THR A 135 -10.60 -18.19 -15.75
CA THR A 135 -10.75 -17.47 -14.49
C THR A 135 -11.70 -18.18 -13.53
N ASP A 136 -11.42 -18.06 -12.25
CA ASP A 136 -12.30 -18.42 -11.14
C ASP A 136 -13.55 -17.53 -11.11
N THR A 137 -13.47 -16.30 -11.63
CA THR A 137 -14.58 -15.35 -11.75
C THR A 137 -15.68 -15.87 -12.67
N GLU A 138 -15.35 -16.53 -13.79
CA GLU A 138 -16.37 -17.16 -14.66
C GLU A 138 -17.10 -18.28 -13.91
N VAL A 139 -16.41 -18.98 -13.00
CA VAL A 139 -17.03 -19.99 -12.13
C VAL A 139 -18.04 -19.34 -11.19
N ALA A 140 -17.69 -18.22 -10.55
CA ALA A 140 -18.61 -17.47 -9.70
C ALA A 140 -19.84 -16.97 -10.45
N ALA A 141 -19.66 -16.37 -11.63
CA ALA A 141 -20.77 -15.87 -12.45
C ALA A 141 -21.77 -16.99 -12.80
N LYS A 142 -21.26 -18.16 -13.18
CA LYS A 142 -22.10 -19.33 -13.50
C LYS A 142 -22.73 -19.97 -12.28
N LEU A 143 -22.06 -19.93 -11.13
CA LEU A 143 -22.63 -20.39 -9.87
C LEU A 143 -23.81 -19.49 -9.44
N ILE A 144 -23.67 -18.17 -9.56
CA ILE A 144 -24.77 -17.22 -9.31
C ILE A 144 -25.93 -17.50 -10.24
N ASP A 145 -25.70 -17.69 -11.55
CA ASP A 145 -26.75 -18.03 -12.52
C ASP A 145 -27.46 -19.36 -12.16
N LEU A 146 -26.71 -20.39 -11.77
CA LEU A 146 -27.27 -21.65 -11.33
C LEU A 146 -28.20 -21.48 -10.13
N ARG A 147 -27.72 -20.82 -9.06
CA ARG A 147 -28.50 -20.62 -7.85
C ARG A 147 -29.70 -19.72 -8.07
N TYR A 148 -29.55 -18.68 -8.90
CA TYR A 148 -30.66 -17.82 -9.28
C TYR A 148 -31.76 -18.59 -10.03
N ARG A 149 -31.39 -19.45 -10.98
CA ARG A 149 -32.35 -20.32 -11.69
C ARG A 149 -33.07 -21.32 -10.78
N GLU A 150 -32.40 -21.75 -9.70
CA GLU A 150 -32.98 -22.69 -8.73
C GLU A 150 -33.97 -22.03 -7.77
N CYS A 151 -33.70 -20.79 -7.33
CA CYS A 151 -34.51 -20.14 -6.27
C CYS A 151 -35.37 -18.97 -6.75
N GLY A 152 -35.08 -18.35 -7.90
CA GLY A 152 -35.83 -17.22 -8.44
C GLY A 152 -35.74 -15.90 -7.65
N ASP A 153 -34.80 -15.81 -6.67
CA ASP A 153 -34.59 -14.63 -5.83
C ASP A 153 -33.12 -14.24 -5.81
N HIS A 154 -32.80 -13.00 -6.21
CA HIS A 154 -31.44 -12.50 -6.32
C HIS A 154 -30.66 -12.63 -5.02
N LEU A 155 -31.22 -12.14 -3.90
CA LEU A 155 -30.55 -12.14 -2.60
C LEU A 155 -30.35 -13.57 -2.05
N SER A 156 -31.30 -14.46 -2.27
CA SER A 156 -31.16 -15.86 -1.87
C SER A 156 -30.08 -16.56 -2.68
N ALA A 157 -30.00 -16.29 -3.99
CA ALA A 157 -28.93 -16.82 -4.85
C ALA A 157 -27.55 -16.33 -4.42
N LEU A 158 -27.41 -15.03 -4.16
CA LEU A 158 -26.16 -14.41 -3.72
C LEU A 158 -25.72 -14.94 -2.35
N SER A 159 -26.65 -15.04 -1.39
CA SER A 159 -26.39 -15.62 -0.06
C SER A 159 -25.95 -17.08 -0.16
N ALA A 160 -26.60 -17.90 -1.01
CA ALA A 160 -26.19 -19.28 -1.22
C ALA A 160 -24.78 -19.39 -1.79
N VAL A 161 -24.46 -18.58 -2.79
CA VAL A 161 -23.15 -18.54 -3.43
C VAL A 161 -22.05 -18.13 -2.43
N MET A 162 -22.31 -17.11 -1.58
CA MET A 162 -21.37 -16.70 -0.54
C MET A 162 -21.09 -17.81 0.49
N ARG A 163 -22.04 -18.72 0.74
CA ARG A 163 -21.84 -19.87 1.63
C ARG A 163 -21.07 -21.00 0.98
N GLU A 164 -21.13 -21.13 -0.33
CA GLU A 164 -20.50 -22.19 -1.10
C GLU A 164 -19.07 -21.84 -1.51
N MET A 165 -18.79 -20.56 -1.76
CA MET A 165 -17.45 -20.11 -2.11
C MET A 165 -16.55 -20.09 -0.89
N VAL A 166 -15.32 -20.60 -1.06
CA VAL A 166 -14.24 -20.52 -0.10
C VAL A 166 -13.18 -19.61 -0.69
N GLY A 167 -12.68 -18.67 0.12
CA GLY A 167 -11.65 -17.73 -0.29
C GLY A 167 -12.03 -16.28 -0.03
N SER A 168 -11.28 -15.38 -0.62
CA SER A 168 -11.47 -13.93 -0.47
C SER A 168 -12.08 -13.35 -1.76
N TYR A 169 -13.10 -12.51 -1.62
CA TYR A 169 -13.75 -11.90 -2.77
C TYR A 169 -14.44 -10.57 -2.45
N ALA A 170 -14.43 -9.68 -3.44
CA ALA A 170 -15.32 -8.54 -3.55
C ALA A 170 -15.93 -8.54 -4.96
N MET A 171 -17.24 -8.42 -5.07
CA MET A 171 -17.95 -8.55 -6.34
C MET A 171 -18.97 -7.43 -6.52
N ALA A 172 -19.09 -6.94 -7.75
CA ALA A 172 -20.24 -6.19 -8.19
C ALA A 172 -20.98 -6.98 -9.27
N VAL A 173 -22.30 -7.11 -9.10
CA VAL A 173 -23.17 -7.98 -9.90
C VAL A 173 -24.33 -7.18 -10.48
N LEU A 174 -24.64 -7.42 -11.75
CA LEU A 174 -25.81 -6.93 -12.45
C LEU A 174 -26.70 -8.11 -12.87
N PHE A 175 -28.01 -7.96 -12.70
CA PHE A 175 -29.02 -8.87 -13.24
C PHE A 175 -29.84 -8.16 -14.32
N ALA A 176 -30.10 -8.82 -15.44
CA ALA A 176 -30.81 -8.26 -16.58
C ALA A 176 -32.28 -7.96 -16.27
N ASP A 177 -32.89 -8.71 -15.37
CA ASP A 177 -34.28 -8.55 -14.91
C ASP A 177 -34.44 -7.59 -13.71
N ALA A 178 -33.34 -7.03 -13.20
CA ALA A 178 -33.30 -6.00 -12.19
C ALA A 178 -32.34 -4.86 -12.58
N PRO A 179 -32.58 -4.17 -13.71
CA PRO A 179 -31.65 -3.18 -14.24
C PRO A 179 -31.59 -1.88 -13.43
N ASP A 180 -32.46 -1.71 -12.45
CA ASP A 180 -32.50 -0.61 -11.52
C ASP A 180 -31.67 -0.86 -10.25
N ARG A 181 -30.86 -1.91 -10.23
CA ARG A 181 -30.10 -2.35 -9.05
C ARG A 181 -28.71 -2.83 -9.40
N LEU A 182 -27.76 -2.46 -8.54
CA LEU A 182 -26.45 -3.05 -8.40
C LEU A 182 -26.38 -3.89 -7.13
N TYR A 183 -25.71 -5.02 -7.17
CA TYR A 183 -25.46 -5.85 -6.01
C TYR A 183 -23.98 -5.90 -5.70
N ALA A 184 -23.63 -5.72 -4.43
CA ALA A 184 -22.27 -5.84 -3.92
C ALA A 184 -22.17 -7.01 -2.94
N LEU A 185 -21.11 -7.80 -3.04
CA LEU A 185 -20.81 -8.91 -2.14
C LEU A 185 -19.37 -8.77 -1.66
N LYS A 186 -19.12 -9.02 -0.36
CA LYS A 186 -17.77 -8.88 0.16
C LYS A 186 -17.45 -9.96 1.19
N ASN A 187 -16.24 -10.54 1.04
CA ASN A 187 -15.56 -11.34 2.04
C ASN A 187 -14.06 -11.09 1.94
N ALA A 188 -13.48 -10.49 2.97
CA ALA A 188 -12.07 -10.25 3.16
C ALA A 188 -11.37 -9.26 2.18
N VAL A 189 -11.94 -8.94 1.00
CA VAL A 189 -11.39 -7.97 0.03
C VAL A 189 -12.11 -6.62 0.16
N PRO A 190 -11.42 -5.45 0.13
CA PRO A 190 -12.06 -4.15 0.26
C PRO A 190 -13.15 -3.90 -0.79
N LEU A 191 -14.30 -3.42 -0.32
CA LEU A 191 -15.40 -2.94 -1.16
C LEU A 191 -16.19 -1.89 -0.38
N ILE A 192 -16.53 -0.79 -1.04
CA ILE A 192 -17.32 0.31 -0.50
C ILE A 192 -18.54 0.57 -1.36
N VAL A 193 -19.56 1.18 -0.76
CA VAL A 193 -20.72 1.74 -1.44
C VAL A 193 -20.69 3.26 -1.28
N GLY A 194 -20.45 3.98 -2.37
CA GLY A 194 -20.44 5.45 -2.40
C GLY A 194 -21.85 6.01 -2.46
N VAL A 195 -22.10 7.09 -1.72
CA VAL A 195 -23.42 7.73 -1.56
C VAL A 195 -23.43 9.06 -2.29
N GLY A 196 -24.21 9.19 -3.37
CA GLY A 196 -24.41 10.43 -4.12
C GLY A 196 -25.84 10.95 -4.06
N GLU A 197 -26.11 12.05 -4.74
CA GLU A 197 -27.45 12.63 -4.87
C GLU A 197 -28.13 12.15 -6.15
N GLY A 198 -29.10 11.22 -6.00
CA GLY A 198 -29.76 10.59 -7.16
C GLY A 198 -28.87 9.63 -7.96
N GLU A 199 -27.76 9.25 -7.39
CA GLU A 199 -26.79 8.32 -7.92
C GLU A 199 -26.02 7.63 -6.79
N ASN A 200 -25.60 6.37 -7.00
CA ASN A 200 -24.79 5.64 -6.05
C ASN A 200 -23.74 4.79 -6.75
N PHE A 201 -22.74 4.36 -6.00
CA PHE A 201 -21.53 3.75 -6.54
C PHE A 201 -21.16 2.48 -5.77
N ILE A 202 -20.49 1.55 -6.44
CA ILE A 202 -19.73 0.47 -5.82
C ILE A 202 -18.27 0.65 -6.23
N ALA A 203 -17.32 0.60 -5.29
CA ALA A 203 -15.92 0.71 -5.62
C ALA A 203 -15.04 -0.13 -4.69
N SER A 204 -13.91 -0.58 -5.19
CA SER A 204 -12.89 -1.24 -4.36
C SER A 204 -12.01 -0.24 -3.59
N ASP A 205 -12.07 1.05 -3.95
CA ASP A 205 -11.35 2.14 -3.30
C ASP A 205 -12.12 3.46 -3.49
N ILE A 206 -12.05 4.34 -2.49
CA ILE A 206 -12.72 5.64 -2.54
C ILE A 206 -12.19 6.53 -3.68
N ALA A 207 -10.94 6.35 -4.09
CA ALA A 207 -10.35 7.10 -5.21
C ALA A 207 -11.17 7.00 -6.51
N ALA A 208 -11.84 5.86 -6.74
CA ALA A 208 -12.68 5.63 -7.93
C ALA A 208 -13.90 6.55 -8.00
N VAL A 209 -14.42 7.01 -6.86
CA VAL A 209 -15.69 7.75 -6.78
C VAL A 209 -15.53 9.14 -6.18
N LEU A 210 -14.32 9.53 -5.79
CA LEU A 210 -14.02 10.76 -5.06
C LEU A 210 -14.45 12.03 -5.80
N ARG A 211 -14.47 12.02 -7.14
CA ARG A 211 -14.97 13.13 -7.97
C ARG A 211 -16.48 13.35 -7.86
N HIS A 212 -17.21 12.30 -7.46
CA HIS A 212 -18.67 12.31 -7.40
C HIS A 212 -19.18 12.39 -5.98
N THR A 213 -18.53 11.70 -5.04
CA THR A 213 -18.90 11.72 -3.63
C THR A 213 -17.71 11.44 -2.71
N LYS A 214 -17.74 12.05 -1.52
CA LYS A 214 -16.83 11.74 -0.41
C LYS A 214 -17.45 10.80 0.62
N ASN A 215 -18.77 10.58 0.56
CA ASN A 215 -19.51 9.81 1.53
C ASN A 215 -19.65 8.37 1.08
N TYR A 216 -19.36 7.42 1.97
CA TYR A 216 -19.41 6.00 1.63
C TYR A 216 -19.67 5.11 2.85
N TYR A 217 -20.15 3.91 2.59
CA TYR A 217 -20.25 2.82 3.54
C TYR A 217 -19.18 1.75 3.21
N PRO A 218 -18.23 1.44 4.11
CA PRO A 218 -17.36 0.28 3.95
C PRO A 218 -18.16 -0.99 4.24
N LEU A 219 -18.14 -1.96 3.34
CA LEU A 219 -18.74 -3.27 3.60
C LEU A 219 -17.85 -4.10 4.53
N GLY A 220 -18.43 -4.80 5.47
CA GLY A 220 -17.77 -5.81 6.31
C GLY A 220 -17.71 -7.18 5.63
N ASP A 221 -17.01 -8.14 6.26
CA ASP A 221 -16.93 -9.50 5.76
C ASP A 221 -18.29 -10.20 5.83
N LEU A 222 -18.58 -11.00 4.81
CA LEU A 222 -19.84 -11.69 4.61
C LEU A 222 -21.06 -10.74 4.59
N GLN A 223 -20.87 -9.52 4.09
CA GLN A 223 -21.96 -8.57 3.87
C GLN A 223 -22.30 -8.45 2.39
N MET A 224 -23.55 -8.09 2.15
CA MET A 224 -24.12 -7.78 0.84
C MET A 224 -24.73 -6.38 0.86
N ALA A 225 -24.76 -5.73 -0.30
CA ALA A 225 -25.53 -4.51 -0.49
C ALA A 225 -26.38 -4.59 -1.75
N VAL A 226 -27.59 -4.01 -1.67
CA VAL A 226 -28.44 -3.67 -2.82
C VAL A 226 -28.39 -2.15 -2.98
N VAL A 227 -27.96 -1.71 -4.15
CA VAL A 227 -27.71 -0.31 -4.45
C VAL A 227 -28.60 0.11 -5.62
N THR A 228 -29.45 1.10 -5.41
CA THR A 228 -30.24 1.76 -6.44
C THR A 228 -29.77 3.21 -6.61
N ALA A 229 -30.30 3.95 -7.55
CA ALA A 229 -30.00 5.39 -7.67
C ALA A 229 -30.42 6.21 -6.41
N HIS A 230 -31.35 5.71 -5.60
CA HIS A 230 -31.96 6.46 -4.52
C HIS A 230 -31.88 5.78 -3.14
N SER A 231 -31.44 4.53 -3.07
CA SER A 231 -31.37 3.77 -1.83
C SER A 231 -30.17 2.83 -1.78
N ILE A 232 -29.71 2.56 -0.56
CA ILE A 232 -28.66 1.58 -0.26
C ILE A 232 -29.18 0.74 0.90
N GLU A 233 -29.22 -0.58 0.69
CA GLU A 233 -29.58 -1.55 1.71
C GLU A 233 -28.40 -2.48 1.95
N ILE A 234 -27.83 -2.47 3.16
CA ILE A 234 -26.72 -3.33 3.56
C ILE A 234 -27.23 -4.41 4.48
N MET A 235 -26.79 -5.64 4.29
CA MET A 235 -27.24 -6.81 5.06
C MET A 235 -26.11 -7.83 5.24
N ASP A 236 -26.30 -8.69 6.24
CA ASP A 236 -25.42 -9.85 6.42
C ASP A 236 -25.77 -11.00 5.45
N ILE A 237 -24.97 -12.07 5.50
CA ILE A 237 -25.18 -13.27 4.68
C ILE A 237 -26.53 -13.95 4.93
N ASP A 238 -27.16 -13.73 6.10
CA ASP A 238 -28.50 -14.21 6.44
C ASP A 238 -29.61 -13.26 5.99
N LYS A 239 -29.27 -12.22 5.26
CA LYS A 239 -30.18 -11.15 4.76
C LYS A 239 -30.79 -10.31 5.89
N ARG A 240 -30.13 -10.22 7.05
CA ARG A 240 -30.56 -9.32 8.14
C ARG A 240 -30.04 -7.93 7.84
N PRO A 241 -30.90 -6.90 7.88
CA PRO A 241 -30.48 -5.53 7.63
C PRO A 241 -29.39 -5.07 8.63
N LEU A 242 -28.40 -4.36 8.12
CA LEU A 242 -27.32 -3.74 8.88
C LEU A 242 -27.34 -2.23 8.66
N HIS A 243 -26.92 -1.48 9.66
CA HIS A 243 -26.86 -0.02 9.62
C HIS A 243 -25.44 0.45 9.98
N PRO A 244 -24.45 0.24 9.06
CA PRO A 244 -23.09 0.70 9.31
C PRO A 244 -23.04 2.23 9.39
N GLU A 245 -22.01 2.75 10.05
CA GLU A 245 -21.73 4.17 10.08
C GLU A 245 -21.23 4.65 8.71
N MET A 246 -21.77 5.79 8.24
CA MET A 246 -21.32 6.42 7.01
C MET A 246 -19.99 7.14 7.28
N MET A 247 -19.02 6.89 6.44
CA MET A 247 -17.70 7.54 6.48
C MET A 247 -17.62 8.65 5.43
N THR A 248 -16.83 9.67 5.73
CA THR A 248 -16.51 10.75 4.79
C THR A 248 -15.00 10.78 4.53
N ALA A 249 -14.62 10.76 3.27
CA ALA A 249 -13.20 10.85 2.89
C ALA A 249 -12.65 12.28 3.10
N ASP A 250 -11.53 12.39 3.80
CA ASP A 250 -10.85 13.67 4.06
C ASP A 250 -10.06 14.18 2.84
N TRP A 251 -10.01 13.42 1.76
CA TRP A 251 -9.20 13.73 0.58
C TRP A 251 -9.94 14.68 -0.36
N SER A 252 -9.18 15.59 -0.96
CA SER A 252 -9.66 16.39 -2.09
C SER A 252 -9.29 15.72 -3.41
N VAL A 253 -10.05 16.02 -4.47
CA VAL A 253 -9.75 15.55 -5.84
C VAL A 253 -8.38 16.03 -6.28
N GLU A 254 -8.01 17.27 -5.95
CA GLU A 254 -6.72 17.89 -6.29
C GLU A 254 -5.54 17.12 -5.63
N ALA A 255 -5.75 16.57 -4.45
CA ALA A 255 -4.72 15.74 -3.77
C ALA A 255 -4.43 14.45 -4.55
N ALA A 256 -5.42 13.92 -5.26
CA ALA A 256 -5.30 12.74 -6.11
C ALA A 256 -4.84 13.05 -7.56
N GLU A 257 -4.55 14.31 -7.88
CA GLU A 257 -4.01 14.77 -9.19
C GLU A 257 -2.51 15.08 -9.09
N ARG A 258 -1.81 15.09 -10.24
CA ARG A 258 -0.36 15.35 -10.30
C ARG A 258 0.03 16.78 -9.93
N GLY A 259 -0.89 17.73 -9.94
CA GLY A 259 -0.64 19.11 -9.53
C GLY A 259 0.47 19.83 -10.32
N GLY A 260 0.65 19.50 -11.60
CA GLY A 260 1.70 20.07 -12.46
C GLY A 260 3.04 19.32 -12.45
N TYR A 261 3.20 18.32 -11.59
CA TYR A 261 4.40 17.47 -11.59
C TYR A 261 4.35 16.42 -12.72
N PRO A 262 5.50 16.01 -13.27
CA PRO A 262 5.55 14.98 -14.33
C PRO A 262 5.09 13.60 -13.85
N HIS A 263 5.34 13.27 -12.58
CA HIS A 263 4.99 11.99 -11.96
C HIS A 263 4.40 12.20 -10.56
N PHE A 264 3.57 11.25 -10.10
CA PHE A 264 3.07 11.23 -8.71
C PHE A 264 4.21 11.09 -7.71
N MET A 265 5.19 10.24 -7.97
CA MET A 265 6.31 10.01 -7.06
C MET A 265 7.03 11.31 -6.69
N ILE A 266 7.38 12.15 -7.67
CA ILE A 266 8.08 13.41 -7.36
C ILE A 266 7.18 14.42 -6.65
N LYS A 267 5.87 14.46 -6.97
CA LYS A 267 4.89 15.23 -6.21
C LYS A 267 4.88 14.79 -4.75
N GLU A 268 4.77 13.49 -4.50
CA GLU A 268 4.67 12.89 -3.18
C GLU A 268 5.95 13.10 -2.36
N ILE A 269 7.13 13.07 -2.98
CA ILE A 269 8.40 13.46 -2.34
C ILE A 269 8.37 14.94 -1.94
N ASN A 270 7.86 15.84 -2.80
CA ASN A 270 7.74 17.27 -2.48
C ASN A 270 6.67 17.56 -1.42
N GLU A 271 5.73 16.67 -1.18
CA GLU A 271 4.72 16.78 -0.13
C GLU A 271 5.23 16.35 1.26
N GLU A 272 6.41 15.74 1.38
CA GLU A 272 6.95 15.21 2.64
C GLU A 272 7.01 16.22 3.78
N PRO A 273 7.47 17.49 3.59
CA PRO A 273 7.49 18.47 4.68
C PRO A 273 6.12 18.66 5.32
N ALA A 274 5.10 18.92 4.49
CA ALA A 274 3.73 19.13 4.95
C ALA A 274 3.11 17.84 5.54
N ALA A 275 3.43 16.68 4.96
CA ALA A 275 2.96 15.40 5.46
C ALA A 275 3.52 15.07 6.84
N VAL A 276 4.80 15.36 7.10
CA VAL A 276 5.44 15.18 8.41
C VAL A 276 4.81 16.12 9.43
N GLU A 277 4.63 17.40 9.12
CA GLU A 277 3.97 18.36 10.01
C GLU A 277 2.55 17.89 10.36
N LYS A 278 1.74 17.54 9.36
CA LYS A 278 0.36 17.07 9.54
C LYS A 278 0.29 15.79 10.36
N THR A 279 1.26 14.90 10.20
CA THR A 279 1.36 13.65 10.97
C THR A 279 1.67 13.89 12.43
N LEU A 280 2.59 14.80 12.74
CA LEU A 280 3.07 15.03 14.09
C LEU A 280 2.18 15.99 14.90
N HIS A 281 1.62 17.02 14.25
CA HIS A 281 0.88 18.11 14.88
C HIS A 281 -0.19 17.66 15.88
N PRO A 282 -1.12 16.74 15.58
CA PRO A 282 -2.19 16.35 16.50
C PRO A 282 -1.69 15.55 17.73
N ARG A 283 -0.41 15.19 17.75
CA ARG A 283 0.22 14.33 18.77
C ARG A 283 1.23 15.07 19.63
N ILE A 284 1.08 16.39 19.70
CA ILE A 284 1.99 17.23 20.47
C ILE A 284 1.19 18.19 21.35
N ALA A 285 1.33 18.05 22.66
CA ALA A 285 0.76 18.92 23.65
C ALA A 285 1.87 19.61 24.47
N GLY A 286 1.99 20.95 24.37
CA GLY A 286 3.04 21.70 25.06
C GLY A 286 4.46 21.23 24.74
N MET A 287 4.74 20.88 23.48
CA MET A 287 6.02 20.30 23.01
C MET A 287 6.39 18.97 23.66
N LEU A 288 5.43 18.20 24.13
CA LEU A 288 5.62 16.81 24.53
C LEU A 288 4.77 15.91 23.65
N PRO A 289 5.25 14.68 23.34
CA PRO A 289 4.44 13.72 22.59
C PRO A 289 3.19 13.33 23.40
N ASP A 290 2.04 13.36 22.75
CA ASP A 290 0.75 13.02 23.34
C ASP A 290 -0.06 12.15 22.36
N PHE A 291 -0.50 10.98 22.81
CA PHE A 291 -1.28 10.03 22.03
C PHE A 291 -2.66 9.77 22.64
N GLU A 292 -3.15 10.64 23.53
CA GLU A 292 -4.48 10.50 24.12
C GLU A 292 -5.58 10.58 23.05
N GLY A 293 -5.40 11.42 22.03
CA GLY A 293 -6.32 11.55 20.90
C GLY A 293 -6.54 10.26 20.10
N GLU A 294 -5.56 9.36 20.10
CA GLU A 294 -5.65 8.03 19.51
C GLU A 294 -6.07 6.94 20.53
N HIS A 295 -6.42 7.31 21.75
CA HIS A 295 -6.74 6.37 22.84
C HIS A 295 -5.60 5.40 23.21
N LEU A 296 -4.35 5.71 22.84
CA LEU A 296 -3.18 4.93 23.20
C LEU A 296 -2.69 5.33 24.57
N SER A 297 -3.04 4.54 25.59
CA SER A 297 -2.75 4.90 26.98
C SER A 297 -1.25 4.74 27.34
N ASP A 298 -0.76 5.66 28.18
CA ASP A 298 0.59 5.61 28.75
C ASP A 298 0.86 4.31 29.51
N GLU A 299 -0.15 3.76 30.18
CA GLU A 299 -0.02 2.50 30.92
C GLU A 299 0.36 1.35 29.98
N ARG A 300 -0.24 1.30 28.79
CA ARG A 300 0.10 0.29 27.78
C ARG A 300 1.52 0.44 27.29
N LEU A 301 1.96 1.67 27.01
CA LEU A 301 3.33 1.92 26.59
C LEU A 301 4.35 1.58 27.68
N ARG A 302 4.07 1.91 28.96
CA ARG A 302 4.92 1.54 30.11
C ARG A 302 5.01 0.04 30.34
N ARG A 303 3.95 -0.70 30.02
CA ARG A 303 3.89 -2.14 30.21
C ARG A 303 4.73 -2.92 29.21
N ALA A 304 5.02 -2.35 28.05
CA ALA A 304 5.76 -3.00 27.00
C ALA A 304 7.19 -3.37 27.44
N LYS A 305 7.47 -4.66 27.57
CA LYS A 305 8.80 -5.20 27.88
C LYS A 305 9.62 -5.48 26.63
N SER A 306 8.94 -5.71 25.52
CA SER A 306 9.54 -5.82 24.19
C SER A 306 8.62 -5.19 23.15
N VAL A 307 9.20 -4.78 22.02
CA VAL A 307 8.47 -4.29 20.85
C VAL A 307 8.78 -5.20 19.66
N THR A 308 7.77 -5.58 18.91
CA THR A 308 7.97 -6.29 17.65
C THR A 308 7.29 -5.51 16.54
N PHE A 309 8.07 -4.97 15.60
CA PHE A 309 7.54 -4.43 14.35
C PHE A 309 7.30 -5.57 13.36
N VAL A 310 6.13 -5.59 12.75
CA VAL A 310 5.78 -6.56 11.71
C VAL A 310 5.23 -5.84 10.50
N ALA A 311 5.87 -6.00 9.36
CA ALA A 311 5.50 -5.30 8.13
C ALA A 311 6.13 -5.97 6.89
N CYS A 312 5.82 -5.43 5.69
CA CYS A 312 6.39 -5.82 4.41
C CYS A 312 7.12 -4.65 3.75
N GLY A 313 8.20 -4.94 3.01
CA GLY A 313 8.88 -3.98 2.14
C GLY A 313 9.32 -2.70 2.87
N THR A 314 9.03 -1.55 2.27
CA THR A 314 9.34 -0.22 2.81
C THR A 314 8.84 -0.01 4.24
N ALA A 315 7.65 -0.52 4.59
CA ALA A 315 7.11 -0.42 5.94
C ALA A 315 7.94 -1.25 6.95
N MET A 316 8.51 -2.39 6.54
CA MET A 316 9.45 -3.17 7.37
C MET A 316 10.74 -2.39 7.60
N HIS A 317 11.24 -1.66 6.59
CA HIS A 317 12.40 -0.79 6.75
C HIS A 317 12.12 0.37 7.70
N ALA A 318 10.89 0.91 7.76
CA ALA A 318 10.49 1.86 8.79
C ALA A 318 10.56 1.23 10.19
N GLY A 319 10.17 -0.03 10.34
CA GLY A 319 10.35 -0.80 11.57
C GLY A 319 11.81 -0.95 11.99
N LEU A 320 12.76 -1.11 11.04
CA LEU A 320 14.20 -1.16 11.33
C LEU A 320 14.72 0.18 11.88
N VAL A 321 14.28 1.31 11.33
CA VAL A 321 14.57 2.64 11.90
C VAL A 321 13.96 2.75 13.30
N GLY A 322 12.73 2.28 13.48
CA GLY A 322 12.04 2.23 14.78
C GLY A 322 12.79 1.38 15.79
N LYS A 323 13.36 0.24 15.39
CA LYS A 323 14.24 -0.57 16.23
C LYS A 323 15.41 0.26 16.76
N ALA A 324 16.13 0.95 15.87
CA ALA A 324 17.27 1.78 16.28
C ALA A 324 16.84 2.90 17.26
N ALA A 325 15.70 3.54 17.00
CA ALA A 325 15.17 4.62 17.84
C ALA A 325 14.77 4.13 19.25
N ILE A 326 13.95 3.08 19.33
CA ILE A 326 13.44 2.57 20.62
C ILE A 326 14.57 1.93 21.43
N GLU A 327 15.43 1.11 20.82
CA GLU A 327 16.55 0.51 21.54
C GLU A 327 17.53 1.58 22.08
N ARG A 328 17.77 2.65 21.31
CA ARG A 328 18.63 3.77 21.73
C ARG A 328 18.01 4.58 22.85
N LEU A 329 16.75 5.00 22.71
CA LEU A 329 16.10 5.94 23.63
C LEU A 329 15.47 5.24 24.85
N CYS A 330 14.82 4.08 24.66
CA CYS A 330 14.03 3.41 25.69
C CYS A 330 14.79 2.26 26.37
N ARG A 331 15.81 1.68 25.71
CA ARG A 331 16.54 0.48 26.16
C ARG A 331 15.61 -0.74 26.32
N ILE A 332 14.58 -0.82 25.48
CA ILE A 332 13.65 -1.94 25.37
C ILE A 332 14.07 -2.79 24.17
N PRO A 333 14.12 -4.12 24.26
CA PRO A 333 14.44 -4.99 23.15
C PRO A 333 13.42 -4.85 22.01
N VAL A 334 13.90 -4.75 20.77
CA VAL A 334 13.03 -4.62 19.59
C VAL A 334 13.36 -5.69 18.56
N LYS A 335 12.34 -6.38 18.06
CA LYS A 335 12.40 -7.24 16.89
C LYS A 335 11.76 -6.56 15.70
N VAL A 336 12.23 -6.90 14.51
CA VAL A 336 11.58 -6.51 13.25
C VAL A 336 11.43 -7.78 12.41
N GLU A 337 10.21 -8.09 12.06
CA GLU A 337 9.87 -9.33 11.38
C GLU A 337 9.17 -9.01 10.05
N ILE A 338 9.50 -9.77 9.02
CA ILE A 338 8.77 -9.74 7.76
C ILE A 338 7.41 -10.43 8.00
N ALA A 339 6.32 -9.79 7.63
CA ALA A 339 4.98 -10.26 7.98
C ALA A 339 4.67 -11.66 7.42
N SER A 340 5.13 -11.99 6.20
CA SER A 340 4.98 -13.33 5.61
C SER A 340 5.66 -14.41 6.45
N GLU A 341 6.86 -14.13 6.99
CA GLU A 341 7.61 -15.08 7.80
C GLU A 341 7.08 -15.18 9.24
N PHE A 342 6.70 -14.03 9.82
CA PHE A 342 6.14 -13.97 11.18
C PHE A 342 4.96 -14.92 11.36
N ARG A 343 4.12 -15.10 10.34
CA ARG A 343 2.96 -15.97 10.36
C ARG A 343 3.32 -17.44 10.61
N TYR A 344 4.45 -17.90 10.08
CA TYR A 344 4.83 -19.31 10.06
C TYR A 344 5.93 -19.65 11.08
N ASN A 345 6.58 -18.66 11.67
CA ASN A 345 7.66 -18.85 12.64
C ASN A 345 7.19 -19.14 14.07
N ASP A 346 5.87 -19.30 14.29
CA ASP A 346 5.28 -19.53 15.61
C ASP A 346 5.84 -18.60 16.69
N PRO A 347 5.61 -17.27 16.59
CA PRO A 347 6.29 -16.28 17.40
C PRO A 347 5.96 -16.43 18.89
N ILE A 348 6.99 -16.29 19.73
CA ILE A 348 6.84 -16.29 21.18
C ILE A 348 6.40 -14.89 21.59
N LEU A 349 5.14 -14.77 22.01
CA LEU A 349 4.51 -13.52 22.41
C LEU A 349 3.82 -13.68 23.77
N THR A 350 3.79 -12.60 24.51
CA THR A 350 3.12 -12.48 25.83
C THR A 350 2.24 -11.23 25.87
N PRO A 351 1.35 -11.08 26.87
CA PRO A 351 0.58 -9.83 27.05
C PRO A 351 1.39 -8.57 27.36
N ASP A 352 2.68 -8.73 27.68
CA ASP A 352 3.62 -7.63 27.91
C ASP A 352 4.39 -7.21 26.64
N ASP A 353 4.14 -7.89 25.51
CA ASP A 353 4.72 -7.53 24.22
C ASP A 353 3.82 -6.53 23.48
N LEU A 354 4.43 -5.53 22.87
CA LEU A 354 3.78 -4.59 21.96
C LEU A 354 4.12 -4.98 20.53
N VAL A 355 3.13 -5.44 19.78
CA VAL A 355 3.29 -5.75 18.36
C VAL A 355 2.78 -4.58 17.52
N ILE A 356 3.67 -3.94 16.79
CA ILE A 356 3.36 -2.78 15.93
C ILE A 356 3.31 -3.24 14.48
N ILE A 357 2.12 -3.17 13.89
CA ILE A 357 1.88 -3.50 12.48
C ILE A 357 1.95 -2.22 11.65
N ILE A 358 2.89 -2.13 10.72
CA ILE A 358 3.03 -0.96 9.86
C ILE A 358 2.53 -1.31 8.45
N SER A 359 1.62 -0.50 7.91
CA SER A 359 1.12 -0.66 6.55
C SER A 359 0.57 0.68 6.02
N GLN A 360 1.03 1.13 4.85
CA GLN A 360 0.50 2.34 4.23
C GLN A 360 -1.01 2.18 3.93
N SER A 361 -1.40 1.11 3.27
CA SER A 361 -2.80 0.84 2.89
C SER A 361 -3.65 0.33 4.05
N GLY A 362 -3.03 -0.29 5.07
CA GLY A 362 -3.73 -1.04 6.10
C GLY A 362 -4.46 -2.29 5.60
N GLU A 363 -4.17 -2.72 4.36
CA GLU A 363 -4.80 -3.85 3.67
C GLU A 363 -3.78 -4.91 3.22
N THR A 364 -2.52 -4.82 3.63
CA THR A 364 -1.49 -5.81 3.29
C THR A 364 -1.83 -7.15 3.92
N ALA A 365 -2.02 -8.19 3.10
CA ALA A 365 -2.54 -9.49 3.53
C ALA A 365 -1.70 -10.13 4.64
N ASP A 366 -0.38 -10.23 4.43
CA ASP A 366 0.53 -10.82 5.42
C ASP A 366 0.53 -10.02 6.73
N SER A 367 0.50 -8.69 6.64
CA SER A 367 0.45 -7.81 7.81
C SER A 367 -0.85 -7.97 8.60
N LEU A 368 -1.99 -8.13 7.92
CA LEU A 368 -3.29 -8.38 8.55
C LEU A 368 -3.33 -9.77 9.22
N ALA A 369 -2.80 -10.78 8.55
CA ALA A 369 -2.72 -12.11 9.12
C ALA A 369 -1.76 -12.18 10.32
N ALA A 370 -0.63 -11.46 10.25
CA ALA A 370 0.29 -11.31 11.38
C ALA A 370 -0.38 -10.60 12.57
N LEU A 371 -1.19 -9.55 12.32
CA LEU A 371 -2.01 -8.89 13.33
C LEU A 371 -2.91 -9.88 14.05
N ARG A 372 -3.70 -10.65 13.29
CA ARG A 372 -4.62 -11.66 13.82
C ARG A 372 -3.90 -12.72 14.65
N LEU A 373 -2.74 -13.18 14.17
CA LEU A 373 -1.89 -14.13 14.91
C LEU A 373 -1.41 -13.51 16.23
N ALA A 374 -0.87 -12.30 16.22
CA ALA A 374 -0.40 -11.61 17.42
C ALA A 374 -1.51 -11.48 18.47
N LYS A 375 -2.72 -11.06 18.06
CA LYS A 375 -3.91 -11.01 18.93
C LYS A 375 -4.29 -12.38 19.48
N SER A 376 -4.28 -13.42 18.66
CA SER A 376 -4.61 -14.78 19.12
C SER A 376 -3.61 -15.32 20.16
N ARG A 377 -2.39 -14.79 20.19
CA ARG A 377 -1.35 -15.09 21.19
C ARG A 377 -1.41 -14.17 22.42
N GLY A 378 -2.33 -13.23 22.47
CA GLY A 378 -2.56 -12.33 23.61
C GLY A 378 -1.64 -11.12 23.66
N ALA A 379 -0.80 -10.85 22.64
CA ALA A 379 -0.02 -9.62 22.55
C ALA A 379 -0.92 -8.41 22.27
N TYR A 380 -0.52 -7.24 22.75
CA TYR A 380 -1.20 -6.00 22.41
C TYR A 380 -0.76 -5.49 21.04
N THR A 381 -1.72 -5.17 20.19
CA THR A 381 -1.46 -4.80 18.80
C THR A 381 -1.74 -3.32 18.54
N LEU A 382 -0.78 -2.64 17.91
CA LEU A 382 -0.87 -1.25 17.47
C LEU A 382 -0.71 -1.20 15.94
N GLY A 383 -1.73 -0.70 15.24
CA GLY A 383 -1.65 -0.43 13.81
C GLY A 383 -1.08 0.97 13.53
N ILE A 384 -0.07 1.10 12.67
CA ILE A 384 0.37 2.38 12.08
C ILE A 384 -0.02 2.33 10.61
N VAL A 385 -1.07 3.05 10.22
CA VAL A 385 -1.65 2.98 8.88
C VAL A 385 -1.98 4.37 8.33
N ASN A 386 -2.08 4.51 7.00
CA ASN A 386 -2.47 5.78 6.40
C ASN A 386 -3.95 5.83 6.00
N VAL A 387 -4.55 4.68 5.65
CA VAL A 387 -5.94 4.62 5.17
C VAL A 387 -6.89 4.41 6.34
N ILE A 388 -7.78 5.40 6.52
CA ILE A 388 -8.82 5.37 7.55
C ILE A 388 -9.79 4.22 7.29
N GLY A 389 -10.15 3.50 8.37
CA GLY A 389 -11.12 2.41 8.30
C GLY A 389 -10.61 1.16 7.55
N SER A 390 -9.32 1.07 7.27
CA SER A 390 -8.69 -0.13 6.71
C SER A 390 -8.82 -1.34 7.64
N SER A 391 -8.61 -2.54 7.10
CA SER A 391 -8.77 -3.79 7.86
C SER A 391 -7.86 -3.84 9.09
N ILE A 392 -6.58 -3.44 8.96
CA ILE A 392 -5.66 -3.35 10.09
C ILE A 392 -6.17 -2.33 11.12
N ALA A 393 -6.69 -1.17 10.67
CA ALA A 393 -7.22 -0.14 11.57
C ALA A 393 -8.43 -0.62 12.38
N ARG A 394 -9.30 -1.43 11.78
CA ARG A 394 -10.48 -1.99 12.45
C ARG A 394 -10.18 -3.13 13.40
N GLU A 395 -9.12 -3.91 13.11
CA GLU A 395 -8.83 -5.14 13.85
C GLU A 395 -7.75 -4.99 14.91
N ALA A 396 -6.86 -4.00 14.82
CA ALA A 396 -5.87 -3.73 15.86
C ALA A 396 -6.52 -3.31 17.19
N ASP A 397 -5.85 -3.55 18.31
CA ASP A 397 -6.35 -3.08 19.62
C ASP A 397 -6.28 -1.55 19.72
N ASN A 398 -5.36 -0.95 18.98
CA ASN A 398 -5.25 0.50 18.84
C ASN A 398 -4.67 0.86 17.46
N VAL A 399 -4.93 2.07 16.97
CA VAL A 399 -4.47 2.54 15.67
C VAL A 399 -3.96 3.98 15.73
N ILE A 400 -2.88 4.25 15.01
CA ILE A 400 -2.36 5.59 14.75
C ILE A 400 -2.37 5.80 13.23
N TYR A 401 -3.09 6.83 12.76
CA TYR A 401 -3.11 7.21 11.35
C TYR A 401 -1.95 8.16 11.03
N THR A 402 -1.25 7.92 9.92
CA THR A 402 -0.09 8.73 9.52
C THR A 402 -0.45 10.06 8.85
N TRP A 403 -1.70 10.25 8.43
CA TRP A 403 -2.21 11.48 7.80
C TRP A 403 -1.37 11.97 6.60
N ALA A 404 -0.66 11.08 5.92
CA ALA A 404 0.14 11.42 4.74
C ALA A 404 -0.70 11.86 3.53
N GLY A 405 -2.02 11.70 3.59
CA GLY A 405 -2.90 11.87 2.44
C GLY A 405 -2.76 10.73 1.41
N PRO A 406 -3.35 10.87 0.22
CA PRO A 406 -3.25 9.85 -0.81
C PRO A 406 -1.82 9.71 -1.31
N GLU A 407 -1.33 8.47 -1.43
CA GLU A 407 -0.06 8.11 -2.05
C GLU A 407 -0.35 7.15 -3.20
N ILE A 408 -0.16 7.61 -4.43
CA ILE A 408 -0.62 6.97 -5.67
C ILE A 408 0.51 6.25 -6.40
N SER A 409 1.72 6.83 -6.39
CA SER A 409 2.90 6.15 -6.94
C SER A 409 3.07 4.78 -6.28
N VAL A 410 3.34 3.75 -7.06
CA VAL A 410 3.48 2.38 -6.57
C VAL A 410 4.60 2.29 -5.55
N ALA A 411 5.77 2.86 -5.85
CA ALA A 411 6.86 2.97 -4.90
C ALA A 411 6.50 3.97 -3.79
N SER A 412 6.54 3.52 -2.53
CA SER A 412 6.20 4.35 -1.37
C SER A 412 7.29 5.38 -1.08
N THR A 413 6.91 6.63 -0.81
CA THR A 413 7.79 7.75 -0.50
C THR A 413 7.37 8.48 0.77
N LYS A 414 6.45 9.44 0.68
CA LYS A 414 6.00 10.23 1.85
C LYS A 414 5.43 9.36 2.97
N ALA A 415 4.78 8.24 2.65
CA ALA A 415 4.28 7.33 3.67
C ALA A 415 5.41 6.75 4.53
N TYR A 416 6.56 6.41 3.92
CA TYR A 416 7.74 5.99 4.67
C TYR A 416 8.28 7.08 5.57
N THR A 417 8.45 8.29 5.03
CA THR A 417 8.99 9.46 5.76
C THR A 417 8.11 9.83 6.96
N VAL A 418 6.78 9.77 6.83
CA VAL A 418 5.89 10.01 7.97
C VAL A 418 5.86 8.83 8.96
N GLN A 419 6.01 7.58 8.50
CA GLN A 419 6.10 6.42 9.38
C GLN A 419 7.32 6.52 10.30
N ILE A 420 8.52 6.80 9.75
CA ILE A 420 9.72 6.94 10.59
C ILE A 420 9.63 8.15 11.52
N SER A 421 9.07 9.29 11.06
CA SER A 421 8.86 10.47 11.89
C SER A 421 7.92 10.19 13.07
N LEU A 422 6.80 9.51 12.81
CA LEU A 422 5.85 9.10 13.84
C LEU A 422 6.48 8.11 14.85
N ILE A 423 7.28 7.17 14.38
CA ILE A 423 7.96 6.20 15.24
C ILE A 423 8.99 6.89 16.12
N PHE A 424 9.70 7.91 15.64
CA PHE A 424 10.57 8.74 16.50
C PHE A 424 9.75 9.44 17.59
N LEU A 425 8.61 10.04 17.27
CA LEU A 425 7.73 10.67 18.26
C LEU A 425 7.24 9.68 19.32
N LEU A 426 6.81 8.49 18.90
CA LEU A 426 6.40 7.40 19.78
C LEU A 426 7.59 6.95 20.68
N SER A 427 8.80 6.87 20.12
CA SER A 427 10.01 6.50 20.86
C SER A 427 10.35 7.53 21.95
N ILE A 428 10.18 8.84 21.68
CA ILE A 428 10.36 9.91 22.66
C ILE A 428 9.34 9.76 23.80
N ARG A 429 8.05 9.49 23.47
CA ARG A 429 7.01 9.25 24.50
C ARG A 429 7.35 8.05 25.35
N MET A 430 7.71 6.93 24.76
CA MET A 430 8.08 5.72 25.48
C MET A 430 9.29 5.96 26.38
N ALA A 431 10.32 6.69 25.90
CA ALA A 431 11.52 7.00 26.68
C ALA A 431 11.21 7.89 27.90
N LEU A 432 10.32 8.88 27.73
CA LEU A 432 9.81 9.70 28.83
C LEU A 432 9.08 8.83 29.86
N LEU A 433 8.18 7.96 29.40
CA LEU A 433 7.40 7.08 30.27
C LEU A 433 8.23 6.04 31.03
N CYS A 434 9.34 5.60 30.44
CA CYS A 434 10.30 4.68 31.05
C CYS A 434 11.34 5.40 31.94
N GLY A 435 11.25 6.73 32.08
CA GLY A 435 12.21 7.52 32.86
C GLY A 435 13.63 7.56 32.27
N ARG A 436 13.77 7.34 30.95
CA ARG A 436 15.03 7.42 30.19
C ARG A 436 15.31 8.83 29.71
N LEU A 437 14.27 9.62 29.49
CA LEU A 437 14.29 11.05 29.22
C LEU A 437 13.52 11.76 30.34
N ASN A 438 14.00 12.92 30.75
CA ASN A 438 13.19 13.86 31.53
C ASN A 438 12.35 14.75 30.59
N GLU A 439 11.40 15.52 31.13
CA GLU A 439 10.52 16.36 30.30
C GLU A 439 11.29 17.39 29.46
N ALA A 440 12.37 17.96 29.96
CA ALA A 440 13.15 18.97 29.23
C ALA A 440 13.84 18.34 28.00
N GLU A 441 14.42 17.16 28.17
CA GLU A 441 15.04 16.40 27.08
C GLU A 441 13.99 15.95 26.05
N ALA A 442 12.82 15.45 26.51
CA ALA A 442 11.73 15.05 25.62
C ALA A 442 11.19 16.25 24.83
N ARG A 443 11.03 17.44 25.46
CA ARG A 443 10.65 18.68 24.77
C ARG A 443 11.67 19.07 23.71
N ALA A 444 12.96 19.05 24.03
CA ALA A 444 14.03 19.40 23.10
C ALA A 444 14.05 18.48 21.87
N TYR A 445 13.88 17.17 22.05
CA TYR A 445 13.77 16.25 20.93
C TYR A 445 12.48 16.45 20.13
N THR A 446 11.35 16.68 20.79
CA THR A 446 10.06 16.92 20.10
C THR A 446 10.11 18.21 19.29
N GLU A 447 10.71 19.29 19.82
CA GLU A 447 10.90 20.54 19.10
C GLU A 447 11.74 20.34 17.83
N LYS A 448 12.88 19.65 17.93
CA LYS A 448 13.72 19.33 16.78
C LYS A 448 12.99 18.47 15.74
N LEU A 449 12.22 17.48 16.18
CA LEU A 449 11.47 16.61 15.28
C LEU A 449 10.31 17.34 14.59
N TYR A 450 9.55 18.14 15.34
CA TYR A 450 8.34 18.78 14.83
C TYR A 450 8.62 20.11 14.13
N CYS A 451 9.45 20.97 14.73
CA CYS A 451 9.68 22.31 14.18
C CYS A 451 10.80 22.34 13.15
N ASP A 452 11.85 21.53 13.31
CA ASP A 452 13.00 21.59 12.41
C ASP A 452 12.87 20.65 11.20
N MET A 453 12.35 19.43 11.38
CA MET A 453 12.38 18.42 10.32
C MET A 453 11.64 18.81 9.03
N PRO A 454 10.45 19.44 9.05
CA PRO A 454 9.85 19.91 7.81
C PRO A 454 10.78 20.82 6.99
N ARG A 455 11.45 21.79 7.67
CA ARG A 455 12.43 22.68 7.04
C ARG A 455 13.67 21.93 6.55
N VAL A 456 14.17 20.96 7.31
CA VAL A 456 15.32 20.13 6.91
C VAL A 456 15.01 19.30 5.66
N ILE A 457 13.78 18.76 5.56
CA ILE A 457 13.33 18.06 4.35
C ILE A 457 13.26 19.03 3.16
N GLU A 458 12.73 20.26 3.35
CA GLU A 458 12.73 21.28 2.29
C GLU A 458 14.16 21.64 1.83
N GLU A 459 15.13 21.68 2.74
CA GLU A 459 16.53 21.89 2.40
C GLU A 459 17.10 20.69 1.62
N ALA A 460 16.71 19.46 1.96
CA ALA A 460 17.09 18.27 1.20
C ALA A 460 16.52 18.30 -0.23
N LEU A 461 15.27 18.70 -0.39
CA LEU A 461 14.62 18.89 -1.71
C LEU A 461 15.39 19.91 -2.58
N LYS A 462 15.91 20.98 -2.00
CA LYS A 462 16.72 21.99 -2.74
C LYS A 462 18.06 21.45 -3.27
N THR A 463 18.48 20.25 -2.84
CA THR A 463 19.69 19.59 -3.38
C THR A 463 19.41 18.74 -4.63
N GLU A 464 18.19 18.79 -5.18
CA GLU A 464 17.72 17.96 -6.30
C GLU A 464 18.65 18.00 -7.52
N ASP A 465 19.17 19.17 -7.90
CA ASP A 465 20.07 19.28 -9.06
C ASP A 465 21.38 18.48 -8.87
N ALA A 466 21.95 18.50 -7.66
CA ALA A 466 23.14 17.75 -7.34
C ALA A 466 22.85 16.23 -7.33
N ILE A 467 21.69 15.84 -6.81
CA ILE A 467 21.23 14.44 -6.80
C ILE A 467 20.99 13.96 -8.23
N LYS A 468 20.34 14.77 -9.07
CA LYS A 468 20.12 14.47 -10.49
C LYS A 468 21.42 14.29 -11.26
N ALA A 469 22.42 15.14 -11.00
CA ALA A 469 23.76 14.99 -11.59
C ALA A 469 24.44 13.69 -11.13
N ALA A 470 24.30 13.32 -9.86
CA ALA A 470 24.81 12.04 -9.36
C ALA A 470 24.07 10.85 -9.98
N ALA A 471 22.74 10.92 -10.08
CA ALA A 471 21.91 9.86 -10.67
C ALA A 471 22.31 9.51 -12.10
N ALA A 472 22.71 10.50 -12.90
CA ALA A 472 23.15 10.30 -14.28
C ALA A 472 24.40 9.39 -14.38
N ASP A 473 25.27 9.42 -13.37
CA ASP A 473 26.47 8.58 -13.34
C ASP A 473 26.14 7.09 -13.13
N PHE A 474 24.98 6.80 -12.52
CA PHE A 474 24.56 5.44 -12.14
C PHE A 474 23.50 4.85 -13.08
N ALA A 475 22.86 5.65 -13.91
CA ALA A 475 21.74 5.21 -14.76
C ALA A 475 22.10 4.09 -15.77
N ASN A 476 23.37 3.95 -16.14
CA ASN A 476 23.81 2.96 -17.12
C ASN A 476 24.32 1.64 -16.51
N TYR A 477 24.33 1.52 -15.19
CA TYR A 477 24.72 0.27 -14.53
C TYR A 477 23.54 -0.68 -14.41
N GLU A 478 23.81 -1.98 -14.46
CA GLU A 478 22.80 -3.03 -14.26
C GLU A 478 22.80 -3.55 -12.82
N ASP A 479 23.95 -3.45 -12.14
CA ASP A 479 24.16 -3.90 -10.77
C ASP A 479 24.84 -2.82 -9.93
N LEU A 480 24.50 -2.70 -8.66
CA LEU A 480 25.19 -1.85 -7.69
C LEU A 480 24.97 -2.29 -6.24
N PHE A 481 25.84 -1.86 -5.35
CA PHE A 481 25.68 -2.09 -3.93
C PHE A 481 25.39 -0.79 -3.16
N PHE A 482 24.53 -0.95 -2.13
CA PHE A 482 24.44 0.03 -1.05
C PHE A 482 25.17 -0.50 0.17
N ILE A 483 25.91 0.36 0.87
CA ILE A 483 26.57 0.01 2.12
C ILE A 483 26.34 1.06 3.19
N GLY A 484 26.14 0.60 4.43
CA GLY A 484 25.93 1.46 5.58
C GLY A 484 26.31 0.75 6.89
N ARG A 485 26.31 1.50 7.98
CA ARG A 485 26.46 0.96 9.34
C ARG A 485 25.38 1.50 10.25
N GLY A 486 24.94 0.70 11.24
CA GLY A 486 23.87 1.12 12.13
C GLY A 486 22.60 1.49 11.38
N ILE A 487 22.05 2.66 11.66
CA ILE A 487 20.84 3.15 11.00
C ILE A 487 21.04 3.38 9.50
N ASP A 488 22.24 3.78 9.07
CA ASP A 488 22.58 3.97 7.64
C ASP A 488 22.49 2.66 6.86
N TYR A 489 22.74 1.50 7.47
CA TYR A 489 22.49 0.21 6.85
C TYR A 489 21.00 -0.01 6.58
N PHE A 490 20.12 0.37 7.52
CA PHE A 490 18.69 0.24 7.33
C PHE A 490 18.17 1.17 6.23
N LEU A 491 18.71 2.39 6.13
CA LEU A 491 18.43 3.31 5.03
C LEU A 491 19.03 2.82 3.70
N SER A 492 20.17 2.13 3.72
CA SER A 492 20.73 1.45 2.54
C SER A 492 19.77 0.39 1.98
N MET A 493 19.09 -0.37 2.84
CA MET A 493 18.07 -1.34 2.43
C MET A 493 16.89 -0.64 1.74
N GLU A 494 16.41 0.48 2.28
CA GLU A 494 15.33 1.27 1.67
C GLU A 494 15.75 1.90 0.34
N GLY A 495 16.93 2.53 0.28
CA GLY A 495 17.45 3.11 -0.97
C GLY A 495 17.63 2.06 -2.07
N SER A 496 18.15 0.89 -1.73
CA SER A 496 18.26 -0.26 -2.63
C SER A 496 16.89 -0.73 -3.12
N LEU A 497 15.89 -0.82 -2.23
CA LEU A 497 14.54 -1.22 -2.60
C LEU A 497 13.92 -0.20 -3.57
N LYS A 498 13.96 1.09 -3.26
CA LYS A 498 13.44 2.15 -4.14
C LYS A 498 14.08 2.11 -5.53
N LEU A 499 15.39 1.95 -5.57
CA LEU A 499 16.10 1.88 -6.83
C LEU A 499 15.68 0.67 -7.68
N LYS A 500 15.61 -0.53 -7.07
CA LYS A 500 15.13 -1.76 -7.74
C LYS A 500 13.74 -1.62 -8.32
N GLU A 501 12.83 -1.08 -7.52
CA GLU A 501 11.41 -0.99 -7.87
C GLU A 501 11.16 -0.18 -9.14
N ILE A 502 11.82 0.97 -9.29
CA ILE A 502 11.47 1.92 -10.34
C ILE A 502 12.49 2.01 -11.47
N SER A 503 13.76 1.64 -11.24
CA SER A 503 14.82 1.69 -12.26
C SER A 503 15.17 0.33 -12.86
N TYR A 504 14.76 -0.76 -12.20
CA TYR A 504 15.09 -2.15 -12.53
C TYR A 504 16.59 -2.48 -12.45
N ILE A 505 17.40 -1.62 -11.84
CA ILE A 505 18.80 -1.92 -11.53
C ILE A 505 18.80 -2.94 -10.39
N HIS A 506 19.49 -4.06 -10.59
CA HIS A 506 19.70 -4.99 -9.48
C HIS A 506 20.59 -4.33 -8.44
N SER A 507 20.12 -4.24 -7.22
CA SER A 507 20.88 -3.65 -6.12
C SER A 507 20.67 -4.44 -4.83
N GLU A 508 21.73 -4.51 -4.03
CA GLU A 508 21.72 -5.13 -2.71
C GLU A 508 22.29 -4.16 -1.68
N ALA A 509 21.79 -4.27 -0.45
CA ALA A 509 22.28 -3.47 0.67
C ALA A 509 23.00 -4.36 1.67
N TYR A 510 24.19 -3.94 2.09
CA TYR A 510 24.98 -4.67 3.06
C TYR A 510 25.40 -3.81 4.25
N ALA A 511 25.44 -4.41 5.42
CA ALA A 511 26.21 -3.86 6.51
C ALA A 511 27.67 -3.79 6.07
N ALA A 512 28.25 -2.58 6.04
CA ALA A 512 29.55 -2.36 5.37
C ALA A 512 30.68 -3.24 5.89
N GLY A 513 30.65 -3.61 7.18
CA GLY A 513 31.61 -4.55 7.75
C GLY A 513 31.46 -6.00 7.29
N GLU A 514 30.25 -6.39 6.86
CA GLU A 514 29.92 -7.74 6.45
C GLU A 514 30.40 -8.07 5.02
N LEU A 515 30.67 -7.05 4.19
CA LEU A 515 31.20 -7.27 2.84
C LEU A 515 32.42 -8.18 2.81
N LYS A 516 33.30 -8.10 3.80
CA LYS A 516 34.55 -8.88 3.89
C LYS A 516 34.30 -10.38 4.00
N HIS A 517 33.11 -10.79 4.44
CA HIS A 517 32.79 -12.19 4.70
C HIS A 517 32.21 -12.92 3.48
N GLY A 518 32.45 -12.38 2.27
CA GLY A 518 32.09 -13.05 1.01
C GLY A 518 31.80 -12.07 -0.11
N THR A 519 30.83 -11.18 0.06
CA THR A 519 30.27 -10.31 -0.98
C THR A 519 31.29 -9.37 -1.63
N ILE A 520 32.36 -9.01 -0.93
CA ILE A 520 33.44 -8.17 -1.48
C ILE A 520 34.11 -8.78 -2.74
N SER A 521 33.95 -10.09 -2.95
CA SER A 521 34.42 -10.78 -4.16
C SER A 521 33.73 -10.31 -5.44
N LEU A 522 32.54 -9.70 -5.33
CA LEU A 522 31.78 -9.16 -6.45
C LEU A 522 32.19 -7.72 -6.81
N ILE A 523 33.00 -7.06 -5.98
CA ILE A 523 33.45 -5.69 -6.23
C ILE A 523 34.47 -5.66 -7.36
N THR A 524 34.16 -4.89 -8.40
CA THR A 524 34.99 -4.63 -9.57
C THR A 524 34.78 -3.17 -10.02
N ASP A 525 35.48 -2.74 -11.06
CA ASP A 525 35.30 -1.44 -11.72
C ASP A 525 33.90 -1.25 -12.38
N LYS A 526 33.15 -2.35 -12.54
CA LYS A 526 31.77 -2.36 -13.06
C LYS A 526 30.71 -2.38 -11.99
N MET A 527 31.09 -2.52 -10.72
CA MET A 527 30.18 -2.59 -9.58
C MET A 527 30.27 -1.30 -8.75
N PRO A 528 29.45 -0.27 -9.03
CA PRO A 528 29.46 0.94 -8.23
C PRO A 528 28.86 0.70 -6.84
N VAL A 529 29.25 1.55 -5.91
CA VAL A 529 28.81 1.46 -4.50
C VAL A 529 28.26 2.80 -4.06
N ILE A 530 27.06 2.79 -3.49
CA ILE A 530 26.45 3.91 -2.79
C ILE A 530 26.69 3.71 -1.30
N ALA A 531 27.48 4.57 -0.69
CA ALA A 531 27.88 4.48 0.71
C ALA A 531 27.15 5.55 1.54
N LEU A 532 26.47 5.14 2.62
CA LEU A 532 25.82 6.03 3.57
C LEU A 532 26.67 6.16 4.82
N ALA A 533 26.99 7.40 5.21
CA ALA A 533 27.86 7.70 6.36
C ALA A 533 27.39 8.96 7.10
N THR A 534 26.17 8.89 7.69
CA THR A 534 25.58 10.03 8.41
C THR A 534 25.75 9.95 9.94
N ASP A 535 26.12 8.77 10.47
CA ASP A 535 26.42 8.60 11.89
C ASP A 535 27.90 8.95 12.17
N GLU A 536 28.12 10.05 12.87
CA GLU A 536 29.44 10.56 13.24
C GLU A 536 30.31 9.51 13.97
N ALA A 537 29.71 8.76 14.88
CA ALA A 537 30.40 7.74 15.65
C ALA A 537 30.91 6.55 14.80
N LEU A 538 30.32 6.36 13.63
CA LEU A 538 30.64 5.27 12.71
C LEU A 538 31.38 5.76 11.43
N TYR A 539 31.56 7.08 11.27
CA TYR A 539 32.08 7.70 10.06
C TYR A 539 33.44 7.11 9.65
N GLU A 540 34.44 7.12 10.53
CA GLU A 540 35.78 6.59 10.24
C GLU A 540 35.77 5.11 9.85
N LYS A 541 34.85 4.34 10.44
CA LYS A 541 34.67 2.92 10.08
C LYS A 541 34.07 2.77 8.68
N MET A 542 33.16 3.67 8.29
CA MET A 542 32.61 3.71 6.95
C MET A 542 33.66 4.11 5.92
N ILE A 543 34.48 5.14 6.20
CA ILE A 543 35.60 5.54 5.35
C ILE A 543 36.57 4.38 5.12
N SER A 544 36.90 3.61 6.15
CA SER A 544 37.72 2.41 5.99
C SER A 544 37.08 1.40 5.02
N ASN A 545 35.77 1.15 5.11
CA ASN A 545 35.09 0.24 4.17
C ASN A 545 34.99 0.83 2.75
N ILE A 546 34.83 2.14 2.60
CA ILE A 546 34.88 2.81 1.30
C ILE A 546 36.24 2.59 0.63
N ARG A 547 37.32 2.79 1.37
CA ARG A 547 38.70 2.54 0.86
C ARG A 547 38.89 1.09 0.42
N GLU A 548 38.30 0.13 1.14
CA GLU A 548 38.39 -1.29 0.78
C GLU A 548 37.70 -1.61 -0.55
N VAL A 549 36.51 -1.04 -0.84
CA VAL A 549 35.82 -1.25 -2.11
C VAL A 549 36.50 -0.47 -3.24
N LYS A 550 36.99 0.75 -2.99
CA LYS A 550 37.77 1.54 -3.96
C LYS A 550 39.07 0.85 -4.36
N ALA A 551 39.77 0.21 -3.42
CA ALA A 551 40.98 -0.55 -3.72
C ALA A 551 40.73 -1.73 -4.68
N ARG A 552 39.49 -2.11 -4.93
CA ARG A 552 39.05 -3.14 -5.87
C ARG A 552 38.41 -2.56 -7.13
N GLY A 553 38.49 -1.24 -7.31
CA GLY A 553 38.04 -0.53 -8.50
C GLY A 553 36.60 0.00 -8.44
N ALA A 554 35.88 -0.17 -7.34
CA ALA A 554 34.51 0.37 -7.23
C ALA A 554 34.51 1.90 -7.37
N LYS A 555 33.57 2.44 -8.13
CA LYS A 555 33.19 3.85 -8.06
C LYS A 555 32.24 4.07 -6.92
N VAL A 556 32.50 5.08 -6.09
CA VAL A 556 31.72 5.33 -4.87
C VAL A 556 30.97 6.66 -4.96
N LEU A 557 29.66 6.61 -4.71
CA LEU A 557 28.86 7.76 -4.31
C LEU A 557 28.75 7.74 -2.78
N LEU A 558 29.26 8.76 -2.12
CA LEU A 558 29.13 8.93 -0.68
C LEU A 558 27.97 9.89 -0.37
N ILE A 559 27.06 9.48 0.49
CA ILE A 559 26.01 10.34 1.07
C ILE A 559 26.32 10.53 2.54
N THR A 560 26.56 11.77 2.96
CA THR A 560 27.03 12.09 4.31
C THR A 560 26.51 13.46 4.78
N ARG A 561 26.92 13.90 5.94
CA ARG A 561 26.61 15.22 6.52
C ARG A 561 27.62 16.28 6.02
N ARG A 562 27.20 17.56 6.01
CA ARG A 562 28.06 18.67 5.55
C ARG A 562 29.28 18.92 6.43
N ASP A 563 29.22 18.56 7.71
CA ASP A 563 30.31 18.71 8.67
C ASP A 563 31.39 17.62 8.57
N ALA A 564 31.20 16.65 7.65
CA ALA A 564 32.21 15.63 7.35
C ALA A 564 33.36 16.24 6.53
N GLU A 565 34.33 16.84 7.21
CA GLU A 565 35.56 17.31 6.60
C GLU A 565 36.27 16.15 5.88
N HIS A 566 36.83 16.37 4.68
CA HIS A 566 37.52 15.37 3.84
C HIS A 566 36.66 14.31 3.14
N ALA A 567 35.34 14.38 3.18
CA ALA A 567 34.47 13.44 2.45
C ALA A 567 34.77 13.43 0.94
N VAL A 568 35.19 14.57 0.37
CA VAL A 568 35.46 14.74 -1.06
C VAL A 568 36.67 13.90 -1.52
N ASP A 569 37.62 13.61 -0.67
CA ASP A 569 38.81 12.83 -0.99
C ASP A 569 38.53 11.32 -1.05
N GLU A 570 37.42 10.89 -0.46
CA GLU A 570 37.10 9.48 -0.25
C GLU A 570 36.17 8.87 -1.31
N ALA A 571 35.52 9.69 -2.14
CA ALA A 571 34.54 9.22 -3.13
C ALA A 571 34.63 10.00 -4.44
N GLU A 572 34.19 9.39 -5.54
CA GLU A 572 34.12 10.05 -6.86
C GLU A 572 33.05 11.14 -6.87
N ARG A 573 32.02 10.98 -6.06
CA ARG A 573 30.96 11.97 -5.87
C ARG A 573 30.47 11.95 -4.42
N VAL A 574 30.15 13.13 -3.91
CA VAL A 574 29.60 13.29 -2.56
C VAL A 574 28.28 14.05 -2.64
N LEU A 575 27.25 13.52 -1.95
CA LEU A 575 26.01 14.21 -1.68
C LEU A 575 25.93 14.47 -0.18
N TYR A 576 25.40 15.64 0.19
CA TYR A 576 25.26 16.04 1.58
C TYR A 576 23.80 16.11 1.97
N ILE A 577 23.45 15.46 3.09
CA ILE A 577 22.18 15.75 3.75
C ILE A 577 22.28 17.10 4.50
N PRO A 578 21.18 17.83 4.66
CA PRO A 578 21.15 19.04 5.47
C PRO A 578 21.50 18.78 6.93
N ASP A 579 21.99 19.83 7.60
CA ASP A 579 22.32 19.76 9.03
C ASP A 579 21.05 19.54 9.86
N CYS A 580 21.09 18.53 10.71
CA CYS A 580 20.01 18.19 11.64
C CYS A 580 20.55 17.44 12.86
N ASP A 581 19.68 17.23 13.86
CA ASP A 581 20.03 16.37 14.99
C ASP A 581 20.35 14.95 14.48
N PRO A 582 21.49 14.35 14.88
CA PRO A 582 21.91 13.02 14.43
C PRO A 582 20.87 11.91 14.69
N LEU A 583 20.00 12.08 15.69
CA LEU A 583 18.92 11.13 15.97
C LEU A 583 17.93 11.04 14.81
N PHE A 584 17.68 12.15 14.11
CA PHE A 584 16.68 12.27 13.06
C PHE A 584 17.26 12.30 11.65
N ALA A 585 18.57 12.10 11.47
CA ALA A 585 19.24 12.13 10.17
C ALA A 585 18.66 11.14 9.14
N ALA A 586 18.03 10.07 9.61
CA ALA A 586 17.31 9.11 8.77
C ALA A 586 16.18 9.75 7.93
N ILE A 587 15.56 10.83 8.42
CA ILE A 587 14.43 11.49 7.76
C ILE A 587 14.89 12.20 6.47
N PRO A 588 15.81 13.20 6.50
CA PRO A 588 16.28 13.84 5.28
C PRO A 588 17.09 12.89 4.38
N LEU A 589 17.76 11.89 4.95
CA LEU A 589 18.45 10.86 4.17
C LEU A 589 17.47 10.05 3.32
N ALA A 590 16.28 9.71 3.85
CA ALA A 590 15.23 9.05 3.08
C ALA A 590 14.81 9.86 1.86
N THR A 591 14.58 11.18 2.03
CA THR A 591 14.23 12.10 0.93
C THR A 591 15.32 12.11 -0.16
N VAL A 592 16.60 12.18 0.23
CA VAL A 592 17.74 12.15 -0.72
C VAL A 592 17.78 10.83 -1.49
N LEU A 593 17.56 9.69 -0.82
CA LEU A 593 17.54 8.36 -1.45
C LEU A 593 16.37 8.20 -2.42
N GLN A 594 15.21 8.72 -2.07
CA GLN A 594 14.01 8.71 -2.94
C GLN A 594 14.23 9.56 -4.20
N LEU A 595 14.78 10.77 -4.06
CA LEU A 595 15.15 11.62 -5.20
C LEU A 595 16.21 10.95 -6.07
N LEU A 596 17.22 10.30 -5.48
CA LEU A 596 18.23 9.58 -6.24
C LEU A 596 17.62 8.46 -7.08
N ALA A 597 16.78 7.62 -6.46
CA ALA A 597 16.09 6.54 -7.17
C ALA A 597 15.19 7.09 -8.29
N TYR A 598 14.43 8.15 -8.00
CA TYR A 598 13.58 8.84 -8.98
C TYR A 598 14.37 9.30 -10.21
N HIS A 599 15.47 10.02 -10.01
CA HIS A 599 16.26 10.56 -11.12
C HIS A 599 17.02 9.49 -11.89
N VAL A 600 17.46 8.40 -11.25
CA VAL A 600 18.02 7.24 -11.96
C VAL A 600 16.97 6.61 -12.87
N ALA A 601 15.76 6.40 -12.37
CA ALA A 601 14.66 5.83 -13.15
C ALA A 601 14.23 6.74 -14.31
N ALA A 602 14.18 8.06 -14.08
CA ALA A 602 13.88 9.05 -15.10
C ALA A 602 14.94 9.06 -16.21
N ALA A 603 16.22 9.00 -15.86
CA ALA A 603 17.33 8.92 -16.82
C ALA A 603 17.31 7.63 -17.65
N ARG A 604 16.78 6.54 -17.11
CA ARG A 604 16.57 5.26 -17.81
C ARG A 604 15.28 5.22 -18.64
N GLY A 605 14.41 6.24 -18.56
CA GLY A 605 13.12 6.27 -19.25
C GLY A 605 12.13 5.23 -18.73
N CYS A 606 12.21 4.84 -17.45
CA CYS A 606 11.32 3.88 -16.83
C CYS A 606 9.96 4.52 -16.48
N ASP A 607 8.90 3.70 -16.40
CA ASP A 607 7.62 4.13 -15.84
C ASP A 607 7.74 4.19 -14.30
N ILE A 608 7.85 5.39 -13.76
CA ILE A 608 8.17 5.64 -12.36
C ILE A 608 6.95 5.41 -11.47
N ASP A 609 5.78 5.88 -11.89
CA ASP A 609 4.56 5.80 -11.08
C ASP A 609 3.96 4.39 -11.08
N LYS A 610 4.14 3.65 -12.20
CA LYS A 610 3.58 2.31 -12.40
C LYS A 610 4.66 1.36 -12.92
N PRO A 611 5.67 1.03 -12.10
CA PRO A 611 6.74 0.11 -12.52
C PRO A 611 6.18 -1.28 -12.80
N ARG A 612 6.83 -1.97 -13.76
CA ARG A 612 6.39 -3.32 -14.18
C ARG A 612 6.41 -4.30 -13.00
N ASN A 613 5.45 -5.22 -12.99
CA ASN A 613 5.33 -6.31 -12.01
C ASN A 613 5.17 -5.86 -10.55
N LEU A 614 4.83 -4.59 -10.30
CA LEU A 614 4.57 -4.07 -8.97
C LEU A 614 3.21 -3.40 -8.90
N ALA A 615 2.63 -3.42 -7.73
CA ALA A 615 1.43 -2.68 -7.43
C ALA A 615 1.52 -2.06 -6.03
N LYS A 616 0.73 -0.98 -5.81
CA LYS A 616 0.78 -0.14 -4.61
C LYS A 616 0.53 -0.89 -3.31
N SER A 617 -0.33 -1.89 -3.32
CA SER A 617 -0.69 -2.67 -2.14
C SER A 617 -0.75 -4.15 -2.49
N VAL A 618 0.05 -4.96 -1.82
CA VAL A 618 0.03 -6.41 -1.95
C VAL A 618 -1.05 -6.94 -1.02
N THR A 619 -2.20 -7.23 -1.60
CA THR A 619 -3.38 -7.74 -0.90
C THR A 619 -3.58 -9.24 -1.16
N VAL A 620 -2.54 -9.92 -1.62
CA VAL A 620 -2.48 -11.37 -1.90
C VAL A 620 -1.29 -12.00 -1.19
N GLU A 621 -1.42 -13.27 -0.88
CA GLU A 621 -0.37 -14.16 -0.39
C GLU A 621 0.33 -14.88 -1.56
#